data_b10cb7214144656b1567a487d535cee2
#
_entry.id   b10cb7214144656b1567a487d535cee2
#
_cell.length_a   1.000
_cell.length_b   1.000
_cell.length_c   1.000
_cell.angle_alpha   90.00
_cell.angle_beta   90.00
_cell.angle_gamma   90.00
#
_symmetry.space_group_name_H-M   'P 1'
#
loop_
_entity.id
_entity.type
_entity.pdbx_description
1 polymer ?
#
loop_
_entity_poly.entity_id
_entity_poly.type
_entity_poly.pdbx_seq_one_letter_code
_entity_poly.pdbx_strand_id
1 'polypeptide(L)'
;MGKEHNNKKGICFLVGAGPGDPGLLTLRAKECLESADVVVYDYLCNPEILNHAPSDAEKIYAGKKAADHAIPQDELNDLLVKLSIEGKTVVRLKGGDPYVFGRGGEEAQELKKAGIPFEIIPGISSSVAGPAYAGIPVTHRDCCSQLTIFTGHEDPTKQDSVIDYSKIGQADGTKVMLMGVGQLEKVTNEMPVSYTHLRAHETSLHLVCRLLLE
;
A
#
# COMPACT_ATOMS: atom_id res chain seq x y z
N MET A 1 26.02 24.55 34.16
CA MET A 1 24.59 24.45 33.89
C MET A 1 24.43 23.93 32.49
N GLY A 2 24.30 22.62 32.32
CA GLY A 2 24.08 21.99 31.01
C GLY A 2 22.68 22.29 30.54
N LYS A 3 22.55 22.87 29.34
CA LYS A 3 21.27 22.95 28.65
C LYS A 3 20.86 21.52 28.30
N GLU A 4 19.89 20.96 29.02
CA GLU A 4 19.13 19.79 28.55
C GLU A 4 18.51 20.23 27.21
N HIS A 5 19.07 19.78 26.10
CA HIS A 5 18.37 19.79 24.83
C HIS A 5 17.21 18.82 24.99
N ASN A 6 16.05 19.35 25.28
CA ASN A 6 14.78 18.64 25.22
C ASN A 6 14.59 18.26 23.74
N ASN A 7 15.19 17.12 23.35
CA ASN A 7 15.15 16.61 21.99
C ASN A 7 13.75 16.05 21.75
N LYS A 8 12.79 16.94 21.49
CA LYS A 8 11.42 16.56 21.19
C LYS A 8 11.47 15.74 19.89
N LYS A 9 11.24 14.42 20.00
CA LYS A 9 11.12 13.56 18.83
C LYS A 9 10.03 14.11 17.92
N GLY A 10 10.24 14.01 16.62
CA GLY A 10 9.24 14.30 15.61
C GLY A 10 8.15 13.24 15.57
N ILE A 11 7.35 13.27 14.54
CA ILE A 11 6.26 12.31 14.30
C ILE A 11 6.40 11.72 12.90
N CYS A 12 6.03 10.44 12.74
CA CYS A 12 5.96 9.79 11.44
C CYS A 12 4.51 9.45 11.09
N PHE A 13 4.03 9.95 9.95
CA PHE A 13 2.72 9.60 9.38
C PHE A 13 2.92 8.54 8.30
N LEU A 14 2.32 7.34 8.45
CA LEU A 14 2.25 6.33 7.42
C LEU A 14 0.97 6.56 6.62
N VAL A 15 1.10 7.16 5.45
CA VAL A 15 -0.02 7.75 4.71
C VAL A 15 -0.33 6.98 3.44
N GLY A 16 -1.59 6.59 3.25
CA GLY A 16 -2.07 6.03 2.01
C GLY A 16 -2.30 7.12 0.94
N ALA A 17 -1.64 6.96 -0.20
CA ALA A 17 -1.77 7.85 -1.35
C ALA A 17 -3.01 7.55 -2.21
N GLY A 18 -3.75 6.49 -1.88
CA GLY A 18 -4.83 6.02 -2.74
C GLY A 18 -4.35 5.27 -3.99
N PRO A 19 -5.27 4.98 -4.93
CA PRO A 19 -5.03 4.08 -6.05
C PRO A 19 -4.37 4.74 -7.27
N GLY A 20 -3.93 5.99 -7.15
CA GLY A 20 -3.29 6.74 -8.23
C GLY A 20 -4.05 7.97 -8.71
N ASP A 21 -5.37 8.03 -8.53
CA ASP A 21 -6.16 9.23 -8.78
C ASP A 21 -5.99 10.22 -7.61
N PRO A 22 -5.46 11.45 -7.85
CA PRO A 22 -5.31 12.46 -6.80
C PRO A 22 -6.64 12.85 -6.15
N GLY A 23 -7.77 12.73 -6.87
CA GLY A 23 -9.11 13.00 -6.34
C GLY A 23 -9.56 11.99 -5.27
N LEU A 24 -8.86 10.87 -5.14
CA LEU A 24 -9.10 9.85 -4.11
C LEU A 24 -8.16 9.96 -2.91
N LEU A 25 -7.37 11.03 -2.83
CA LEU A 25 -6.57 11.32 -1.63
C LEU A 25 -7.51 11.70 -0.47
N THR A 26 -7.32 11.10 0.69
CA THR A 26 -8.12 11.48 1.86
C THR A 26 -7.76 12.88 2.36
N LEU A 27 -8.73 13.59 2.94
CA LEU A 27 -8.48 14.93 3.52
C LEU A 27 -7.38 14.87 4.59
N ARG A 28 -7.38 13.81 5.42
CA ARG A 28 -6.34 13.65 6.44
C ARG A 28 -4.96 13.40 5.84
N ALA A 29 -4.86 12.65 4.74
CA ALA A 29 -3.61 12.47 4.03
C ALA A 29 -3.05 13.78 3.49
N LYS A 30 -3.93 14.63 2.93
CA LYS A 30 -3.57 15.97 2.47
C LYS A 30 -3.05 16.84 3.61
N GLU A 31 -3.75 16.89 4.76
CA GLU A 31 -3.31 17.65 5.95
C GLU A 31 -1.92 17.21 6.43
N CYS A 32 -1.66 15.89 6.45
CA CYS A 32 -0.34 15.37 6.82
C CYS A 32 0.74 15.83 5.84
N LEU A 33 0.45 15.78 4.53
CA LEU A 33 1.38 16.24 3.50
C LEU A 33 1.68 17.74 3.65
N GLU A 34 0.66 18.58 3.87
CA GLU A 34 0.81 20.03 4.05
C GLU A 34 1.66 20.41 5.28
N SER A 35 1.77 19.51 6.26
CA SER A 35 2.57 19.71 7.48
C SER A 35 3.94 19.03 7.45
N ALA A 36 4.32 18.37 6.35
CA ALA A 36 5.51 17.57 6.28
C ALA A 36 6.80 18.41 6.16
N ASP A 37 7.82 18.07 6.96
CA ASP A 37 9.21 18.50 6.73
C ASP A 37 9.89 17.59 5.70
N VAL A 38 9.51 16.28 5.69
CA VAL A 38 10.05 15.28 4.78
C VAL A 38 8.95 14.35 4.28
N VAL A 39 8.93 14.12 2.97
CA VAL A 39 8.06 13.11 2.34
C VAL A 39 8.91 12.00 1.73
N VAL A 40 8.77 10.78 2.27
CA VAL A 40 9.41 9.57 1.75
C VAL A 40 8.37 8.79 0.95
N TYR A 41 8.60 8.59 -0.35
CA TYR A 41 7.58 8.03 -1.26
C TYR A 41 8.17 7.01 -2.24
N ASP A 42 7.32 6.17 -2.84
CA ASP A 42 7.69 5.17 -3.85
C ASP A 42 7.02 5.42 -5.21
N TYR A 43 7.30 4.55 -6.18
CA TYR A 43 6.84 4.69 -7.57
C TYR A 43 5.32 4.51 -7.74
N LEU A 44 4.62 3.92 -6.76
CA LEU A 44 3.17 3.72 -6.82
C LEU A 44 2.39 5.00 -6.48
N CYS A 45 3.07 6.00 -5.93
CA CYS A 45 2.45 7.28 -5.61
C CYS A 45 2.38 8.16 -6.85
N ASN A 46 1.19 8.70 -7.15
CA ASN A 46 1.06 9.71 -8.21
C ASN A 46 1.88 10.96 -7.84
N PRO A 47 2.81 11.42 -8.71
CA PRO A 47 3.64 12.58 -8.43
C PRO A 47 2.86 13.88 -8.14
N GLU A 48 1.65 14.02 -8.66
CA GLU A 48 0.80 15.19 -8.40
C GLU A 48 0.45 15.34 -6.92
N ILE A 49 0.36 14.23 -6.18
CA ILE A 49 0.07 14.24 -4.75
C ILE A 49 1.20 14.92 -3.96
N LEU A 50 2.44 14.85 -4.44
CA LEU A 50 3.59 15.51 -3.81
C LEU A 50 3.51 17.04 -3.84
N ASN A 51 2.63 17.61 -4.67
CA ASN A 51 2.41 19.05 -4.73
C ASN A 51 1.63 19.60 -3.52
N HIS A 52 1.04 18.72 -2.70
CA HIS A 52 0.43 19.11 -1.43
C HIS A 52 1.46 19.35 -0.32
N ALA A 53 2.67 18.83 -0.46
CA ALA A 53 3.74 19.11 0.50
C ALA A 53 4.31 20.52 0.30
N PRO A 54 4.79 21.19 1.38
CA PRO A 54 5.48 22.48 1.27
C PRO A 54 6.61 22.45 0.24
N SER A 55 6.87 23.58 -0.40
CA SER A 55 7.90 23.68 -1.43
C SER A 55 9.32 23.41 -0.91
N ASP A 56 9.55 23.68 0.37
CA ASP A 56 10.79 23.45 1.12
C ASP A 56 10.84 22.07 1.80
N ALA A 57 9.77 21.30 1.76
CA ALA A 57 9.78 19.93 2.25
C ALA A 57 10.72 19.05 1.42
N GLU A 58 11.59 18.30 2.10
CA GLU A 58 12.48 17.33 1.47
C GLU A 58 11.68 16.16 0.89
N LYS A 59 11.91 15.80 -0.37
CA LYS A 59 11.23 14.69 -1.06
C LYS A 59 12.22 13.57 -1.35
N ILE A 60 12.10 12.45 -0.63
CA ILE A 60 12.99 11.28 -0.74
C ILE A 60 12.27 10.16 -1.48
N TYR A 61 12.80 9.79 -2.64
CA TYR A 61 12.28 8.66 -3.41
C TYR A 61 12.88 7.34 -2.90
N ALA A 62 12.02 6.44 -2.42
CA ALA A 62 12.41 5.14 -1.87
C ALA A 62 12.15 3.95 -2.83
N GLY A 63 11.60 4.20 -4.03
CA GLY A 63 11.29 3.17 -5.02
C GLY A 63 12.51 2.74 -5.84
N LYS A 64 12.31 1.77 -6.74
CA LYS A 64 13.34 1.35 -7.71
C LYS A 64 13.58 2.44 -8.74
N LYS A 65 14.82 2.88 -8.90
CA LYS A 65 15.25 3.63 -10.11
C LYS A 65 15.78 2.63 -11.13
N ALA A 66 15.70 2.98 -12.42
CA ALA A 66 16.04 2.09 -13.53
C ALA A 66 17.50 1.54 -13.49
N ALA A 67 18.39 2.13 -12.69
CA ALA A 67 19.79 1.74 -12.53
C ALA A 67 20.21 1.44 -11.09
N ASP A 68 19.35 1.72 -10.09
CA ASP A 68 19.67 1.50 -8.67
C ASP A 68 18.63 0.57 -8.02
N HIS A 69 19.07 -0.25 -7.08
CA HIS A 69 18.19 -1.06 -6.26
C HIS A 69 17.24 -0.19 -5.43
N ALA A 70 16.00 -0.65 -5.23
CA ALA A 70 15.11 -0.04 -4.23
C ALA A 70 15.84 -0.01 -2.88
N ILE A 71 15.58 1.01 -2.08
CA ILE A 71 16.06 1.02 -0.70
C ILE A 71 15.52 -0.26 -0.02
N PRO A 72 16.39 -1.12 0.54
CA PRO A 72 15.95 -2.28 1.31
C PRO A 72 15.00 -1.85 2.44
N GLN A 73 14.06 -2.71 2.80
CA GLN A 73 13.03 -2.33 3.79
C GLN A 73 13.65 -1.95 5.14
N ASP A 74 14.72 -2.64 5.55
CA ASP A 74 15.40 -2.34 6.81
C ASP A 74 16.04 -0.96 6.79
N GLU A 75 16.73 -0.61 5.69
CA GLU A 75 17.30 0.73 5.49
C GLU A 75 16.21 1.82 5.42
N LEU A 76 15.06 1.52 4.83
CA LEU A 76 13.92 2.44 4.80
C LEU A 76 13.36 2.66 6.20
N ASN A 77 13.23 1.60 6.99
CA ASN A 77 12.78 1.68 8.37
C ASN A 77 13.73 2.54 9.21
N ASP A 78 15.05 2.30 9.08
CA ASP A 78 16.09 3.09 9.75
C ASP A 78 16.05 4.57 9.34
N LEU A 79 15.81 4.84 8.06
CA LEU A 79 15.65 6.20 7.55
C LEU A 79 14.47 6.93 8.22
N LEU A 80 13.30 6.28 8.29
CA LEU A 80 12.10 6.86 8.94
C LEU A 80 12.37 7.16 10.41
N VAL A 81 12.99 6.21 11.13
CA VAL A 81 13.36 6.38 12.54
C VAL A 81 14.34 7.54 12.71
N LYS A 82 15.42 7.58 11.90
CA LYS A 82 16.45 8.64 11.94
C LYS A 82 15.85 10.03 11.77
N LEU A 83 15.06 10.23 10.70
CA LEU A 83 14.44 11.51 10.41
C LEU A 83 13.50 11.96 11.55
N SER A 84 12.78 11.03 12.15
CA SER A 84 11.89 11.33 13.27
C SER A 84 12.68 11.65 14.56
N ILE A 85 13.82 11.01 14.81
CA ILE A 85 14.71 11.36 15.95
C ILE A 85 15.27 12.79 15.78
N GLU A 86 15.53 13.23 14.54
CA GLU A 86 15.94 14.61 14.23
C GLU A 86 14.85 15.66 14.54
N GLY A 87 13.66 15.22 14.98
CA GLY A 87 12.54 16.11 15.33
C GLY A 87 11.65 16.50 14.15
N LYS A 88 11.82 15.87 12.98
CA LYS A 88 11.06 16.19 11.76
C LYS A 88 9.66 15.58 11.77
N THR A 89 8.74 16.24 11.09
CA THR A 89 7.44 15.69 10.69
C THR A 89 7.65 14.89 9.40
N VAL A 90 7.65 13.57 9.51
CA VAL A 90 7.93 12.66 8.39
C VAL A 90 6.63 12.10 7.85
N VAL A 91 6.40 12.22 6.55
CA VAL A 91 5.31 11.54 5.84
C VAL A 91 5.90 10.41 5.01
N ARG A 92 5.59 9.17 5.37
CA ARG A 92 5.81 8.00 4.51
C ARG A 92 4.59 7.80 3.63
N LEU A 93 4.66 8.25 2.39
CA LEU A 93 3.57 8.15 1.42
C LEU A 93 3.65 6.82 0.66
N LYS A 94 2.57 6.05 0.68
CA LYS A 94 2.48 4.68 0.16
C LYS A 94 1.31 4.54 -0.80
N GLY A 95 1.51 3.91 -1.95
CA GLY A 95 0.40 3.62 -2.89
C GLY A 95 -0.71 2.80 -2.21
N GLY A 96 -1.97 3.10 -2.52
CA GLY A 96 -3.13 2.46 -1.92
C GLY A 96 -3.29 2.79 -0.44
N ASP A 97 -3.35 1.75 0.39
CA ASP A 97 -3.44 1.80 1.86
C ASP A 97 -2.17 1.24 2.50
N PRO A 98 -1.62 1.85 3.57
CA PRO A 98 -0.38 1.41 4.20
C PRO A 98 -0.42 -0.03 4.72
N TYR A 99 -1.59 -0.51 5.14
CA TYR A 99 -1.78 -1.81 5.77
C TYR A 99 -2.33 -2.89 4.83
N VAL A 100 -2.70 -2.53 3.60
CA VAL A 100 -3.15 -3.50 2.59
C VAL A 100 -1.99 -3.82 1.64
N PHE A 101 -1.24 -4.89 1.94
CA PHE A 101 -0.02 -5.34 1.23
C PHE A 101 1.05 -4.26 1.04
N GLY A 102 1.02 -3.23 1.89
CA GLY A 102 1.93 -2.08 1.80
C GLY A 102 3.14 -2.16 2.74
N ARG A 103 3.32 -3.23 3.54
CA ARG A 103 4.38 -3.38 4.55
C ARG A 103 4.38 -2.31 5.64
N GLY A 104 3.33 -1.48 5.73
CA GLY A 104 3.22 -0.44 6.77
C GLY A 104 3.24 -0.98 8.19
N GLY A 105 2.84 -2.25 8.40
CA GLY A 105 2.96 -2.93 9.68
C GLY A 105 4.40 -3.08 10.15
N GLU A 106 5.33 -3.41 9.24
CA GLU A 106 6.76 -3.52 9.53
C GLU A 106 7.35 -2.14 9.89
N GLU A 107 7.03 -1.11 9.09
CA GLU A 107 7.45 0.28 9.35
C GLU A 107 6.94 0.76 10.73
N ALA A 108 5.66 0.49 11.06
CA ALA A 108 5.06 0.85 12.35
C ALA A 108 5.73 0.13 13.54
N GLN A 109 6.12 -1.13 13.37
CA GLN A 109 6.81 -1.90 14.41
C GLN A 109 8.18 -1.28 14.73
N GLU A 110 8.95 -0.89 13.74
CA GLU A 110 10.27 -0.28 13.95
C GLU A 110 10.14 1.13 14.58
N LEU A 111 9.19 1.94 14.13
CA LEU A 111 8.89 3.22 14.77
C LEU A 111 8.51 3.05 16.25
N LYS A 112 7.67 2.05 16.56
CA LYS A 112 7.27 1.72 17.93
C LYS A 112 8.47 1.28 18.78
N LYS A 113 9.34 0.41 18.27
CA LYS A 113 10.56 -0.04 18.96
C LYS A 113 11.49 1.14 19.28
N ALA A 114 11.61 2.09 18.36
CA ALA A 114 12.41 3.30 18.56
C ALA A 114 11.71 4.35 19.47
N GLY A 115 10.47 4.11 19.89
CA GLY A 115 9.68 5.05 20.70
C GLY A 115 9.37 6.34 19.95
N ILE A 116 9.17 6.26 18.63
CA ILE A 116 8.75 7.38 17.78
C ILE A 116 7.21 7.45 17.78
N PRO A 117 6.61 8.62 18.00
CA PRO A 117 5.19 8.82 17.76
C PRO A 117 4.86 8.60 16.29
N PHE A 118 3.83 7.83 16.00
CA PHE A 118 3.36 7.66 14.62
C PHE A 118 1.84 7.54 14.55
N GLU A 119 1.30 7.86 13.37
CA GLU A 119 -0.12 7.72 13.05
C GLU A 119 -0.26 7.03 11.68
N ILE A 120 -1.24 6.13 11.57
CA ILE A 120 -1.58 5.49 10.30
C ILE A 120 -2.75 6.24 9.69
N ILE A 121 -2.56 6.72 8.46
CA ILE A 121 -3.60 7.40 7.70
C ILE A 121 -4.05 6.47 6.58
N PRO A 122 -5.23 5.87 6.68
CA PRO A 122 -5.75 4.98 5.65
C PRO A 122 -5.86 5.67 4.29
N GLY A 123 -5.65 4.89 3.24
CA GLY A 123 -5.89 5.29 1.86
C GLY A 123 -6.85 4.33 1.17
N ILE A 124 -7.39 4.73 0.03
CA ILE A 124 -8.27 3.87 -0.76
C ILE A 124 -7.40 2.83 -1.47
N SER A 125 -7.60 1.56 -1.12
CA SER A 125 -6.90 0.45 -1.78
C SER A 125 -7.39 0.26 -3.21
N SER A 126 -6.47 -0.06 -4.13
CA SER A 126 -6.80 -0.45 -5.51
C SER A 126 -7.70 -1.69 -5.59
N SER A 127 -7.73 -2.52 -4.54
CA SER A 127 -8.64 -3.67 -4.45
C SER A 127 -10.12 -3.28 -4.47
N VAL A 128 -10.43 -2.05 -4.09
CA VAL A 128 -11.80 -1.49 -4.09
C VAL A 128 -11.97 -0.48 -5.22
N ALA A 129 -11.01 0.43 -5.37
CA ALA A 129 -11.11 1.50 -6.35
C ALA A 129 -11.01 1.01 -7.80
N GLY A 130 -10.14 0.03 -8.08
CA GLY A 130 -9.99 -0.51 -9.44
C GLY A 130 -11.29 -1.12 -9.97
N PRO A 131 -11.92 -2.06 -9.26
CA PRO A 131 -13.23 -2.58 -9.64
C PRO A 131 -14.31 -1.49 -9.75
N ALA A 132 -14.35 -0.55 -8.81
CA ALA A 132 -15.33 0.54 -8.84
C ALA A 132 -15.21 1.40 -10.10
N TYR A 133 -14.00 1.76 -10.51
CA TYR A 133 -13.75 2.51 -11.74
C TYR A 133 -14.06 1.70 -13.01
N ALA A 134 -14.04 0.39 -12.94
CA ALA A 134 -14.50 -0.50 -13.99
C ALA A 134 -16.03 -0.74 -13.96
N GLY A 135 -16.78 -0.06 -13.08
CA GLY A 135 -18.22 -0.27 -12.90
C GLY A 135 -18.59 -1.60 -12.25
N ILE A 136 -17.66 -2.21 -11.51
CA ILE A 136 -17.79 -3.56 -10.95
C ILE A 136 -17.90 -3.47 -9.43
N PRO A 137 -19.08 -3.67 -8.83
CA PRO A 137 -19.20 -3.74 -7.37
C PRO A 137 -18.50 -5.00 -6.84
N VAL A 138 -17.68 -4.85 -5.80
CA VAL A 138 -16.99 -6.00 -5.16
C VAL A 138 -17.90 -6.78 -4.21
N THR A 139 -19.06 -6.23 -3.86
CA THR A 139 -20.15 -6.89 -3.12
C THR A 139 -21.48 -6.50 -3.73
N HIS A 140 -22.47 -7.42 -3.71
CA HIS A 140 -23.80 -7.16 -4.21
C HIS A 140 -24.82 -7.96 -3.39
N ARG A 141 -25.93 -7.32 -3.00
CA ARG A 141 -26.92 -7.95 -2.10
C ARG A 141 -27.40 -9.32 -2.61
N ASP A 142 -27.68 -9.41 -3.91
CA ASP A 142 -28.28 -10.60 -4.50
C ASP A 142 -27.25 -11.63 -5.00
N CYS A 143 -25.97 -11.23 -5.16
CA CYS A 143 -24.97 -12.06 -5.81
C CYS A 143 -23.81 -12.43 -4.88
N CYS A 144 -23.39 -11.52 -3.99
CA CYS A 144 -22.13 -11.71 -3.29
C CYS A 144 -22.04 -10.87 -2.01
N SER A 145 -21.99 -11.56 -0.88
CA SER A 145 -21.87 -10.94 0.46
C SER A 145 -20.46 -11.10 1.07
N GLN A 146 -19.52 -11.68 0.33
CA GLN A 146 -18.17 -11.94 0.80
C GLN A 146 -17.14 -11.39 -0.19
N LEU A 147 -16.07 -10.79 0.35
CA LEU A 147 -14.94 -10.27 -0.40
C LEU A 147 -13.64 -10.84 0.19
N THR A 148 -12.86 -11.52 -0.64
CA THR A 148 -11.52 -12.00 -0.30
C THR A 148 -10.49 -11.23 -1.09
N ILE A 149 -9.58 -10.54 -0.39
CA ILE A 149 -8.45 -9.83 -0.98
C ILE A 149 -7.18 -10.60 -0.66
N PHE A 150 -6.38 -10.94 -1.67
CA PHE A 150 -5.15 -11.69 -1.50
C PHE A 150 -4.08 -11.21 -2.47
N THR A 151 -2.83 -11.60 -2.23
CA THR A 151 -1.70 -11.25 -3.11
C THR A 151 -1.40 -12.39 -4.08
N GLY A 152 -1.09 -12.06 -5.33
CA GLY A 152 -0.52 -13.01 -6.29
C GLY A 152 1.00 -13.10 -6.22
N HIS A 153 1.64 -12.29 -5.35
CA HIS A 153 3.09 -12.28 -5.20
C HIS A 153 3.46 -12.37 -3.72
N GLU A 154 3.91 -13.55 -3.29
CA GLU A 154 4.46 -13.76 -1.97
C GLU A 154 5.98 -13.51 -1.96
N ASP A 155 6.55 -13.37 -0.77
CA ASP A 155 7.98 -13.25 -0.58
C ASP A 155 8.69 -14.52 -1.12
N PRO A 156 9.52 -14.40 -2.17
CA PRO A 156 10.18 -15.56 -2.78
C PRO A 156 11.18 -16.27 -1.85
N THR A 157 11.52 -15.66 -0.71
CA THR A 157 12.42 -16.27 0.27
C THR A 157 11.72 -17.25 1.21
N LYS A 158 10.37 -17.25 1.23
CA LYS A 158 9.60 -18.22 1.98
C LYS A 158 9.65 -19.59 1.32
N GLN A 159 9.95 -20.63 2.11
CA GLN A 159 10.04 -22.00 1.63
C GLN A 159 8.68 -22.57 1.22
N ASP A 160 7.60 -22.15 1.89
CA ASP A 160 6.25 -22.61 1.62
C ASP A 160 5.33 -21.40 1.34
N SER A 161 4.44 -21.55 0.34
CA SER A 161 3.35 -20.61 0.12
C SER A 161 2.39 -20.64 1.31
N VAL A 162 2.05 -19.46 1.83
CA VAL A 162 1.04 -19.32 2.90
C VAL A 162 -0.37 -19.26 2.29
N ILE A 163 -0.48 -19.14 0.96
CA ILE A 163 -1.74 -18.97 0.26
C ILE A 163 -2.15 -20.30 -0.37
N ASP A 164 -3.27 -20.82 0.09
CA ASP A 164 -3.94 -21.98 -0.50
C ASP A 164 -4.97 -21.50 -1.54
N TYR A 165 -4.53 -21.37 -2.78
CA TYR A 165 -5.40 -20.90 -3.89
C TYR A 165 -6.60 -21.82 -4.11
N SER A 166 -6.47 -23.14 -3.84
CA SER A 166 -7.58 -24.06 -3.94
C SER A 166 -8.69 -23.71 -2.95
N LYS A 167 -8.35 -23.42 -1.70
CA LYS A 167 -9.33 -23.00 -0.69
C LYS A 167 -9.95 -21.65 -1.00
N ILE A 168 -9.13 -20.69 -1.49
CA ILE A 168 -9.66 -19.40 -1.92
C ILE A 168 -10.66 -19.59 -3.06
N GLY A 169 -10.37 -20.45 -4.04
CA GLY A 169 -11.25 -20.73 -5.16
C GLY A 169 -12.58 -21.38 -4.73
N GLN A 170 -12.55 -22.25 -3.72
CA GLN A 170 -13.75 -22.91 -3.19
C GLN A 170 -14.63 -21.99 -2.33
N ALA A 171 -14.07 -20.94 -1.75
CA ALA A 171 -14.85 -20.01 -0.94
C ALA A 171 -15.82 -19.21 -1.83
N ASP A 172 -17.02 -18.94 -1.31
CA ASP A 172 -17.97 -18.08 -1.99
C ASP A 172 -17.49 -16.62 -2.08
N GLY A 173 -18.13 -15.85 -2.95
CA GLY A 173 -17.94 -14.41 -3.01
C GLY A 173 -16.88 -13.93 -3.99
N THR A 174 -16.67 -12.64 -4.02
CA THR A 174 -15.71 -11.96 -4.89
C THR A 174 -14.28 -12.19 -4.41
N LYS A 175 -13.38 -12.48 -5.35
CA LYS A 175 -11.94 -12.59 -5.11
C LYS A 175 -11.23 -11.46 -5.83
N VAL A 176 -10.40 -10.72 -5.10
CA VAL A 176 -9.56 -9.66 -5.66
C VAL A 176 -8.11 -10.00 -5.41
N MET A 177 -7.38 -10.25 -6.48
CA MET A 177 -5.94 -10.53 -6.43
C MET A 177 -5.17 -9.25 -6.74
N LEU A 178 -4.28 -8.86 -5.84
CA LEU A 178 -3.32 -7.78 -6.05
C LEU A 178 -1.95 -8.34 -6.43
N MET A 179 -1.15 -7.59 -7.19
CA MET A 179 0.20 -7.98 -7.62
C MET A 179 0.26 -9.32 -8.36
N GLY A 180 -0.81 -9.72 -9.01
CA GLY A 180 -1.00 -11.08 -9.52
C GLY A 180 -0.82 -11.28 -11.02
N VAL A 181 -0.58 -10.24 -11.83
CA VAL A 181 -0.58 -10.37 -13.29
C VAL A 181 0.43 -11.39 -13.80
N GLY A 182 1.66 -11.34 -13.29
CA GLY A 182 2.70 -12.31 -13.66
C GLY A 182 2.44 -13.75 -13.16
N GLN A 183 1.47 -13.94 -12.29
CA GLN A 183 1.08 -15.25 -11.72
C GLN A 183 -0.34 -15.66 -12.11
N LEU A 184 -1.01 -14.88 -12.97
CA LEU A 184 -2.43 -15.08 -13.26
C LEU A 184 -2.74 -16.49 -13.75
N GLU A 185 -2.01 -16.98 -14.71
CA GLU A 185 -2.18 -18.32 -15.28
C GLU A 185 -1.99 -19.41 -14.23
N LYS A 186 -0.93 -19.32 -13.42
CA LYS A 186 -0.66 -20.27 -12.33
C LYS A 186 -1.81 -20.27 -11.32
N VAL A 187 -2.17 -19.10 -10.82
CA VAL A 187 -3.20 -18.95 -9.78
C VAL A 187 -4.56 -19.45 -10.27
N THR A 188 -4.93 -19.11 -11.51
CA THR A 188 -6.21 -19.57 -12.09
C THR A 188 -6.25 -21.08 -12.33
N ASN A 189 -5.12 -21.70 -12.66
CA ASN A 189 -5.05 -23.16 -12.80
C ASN A 189 -5.13 -23.91 -11.46
N GLU A 190 -4.68 -23.29 -10.37
CA GLU A 190 -4.74 -23.85 -9.02
C GLU A 190 -6.11 -23.63 -8.33
N MET A 191 -6.90 -22.65 -8.81
CA MET A 191 -8.25 -22.42 -8.30
C MET A 191 -9.24 -23.40 -8.96
N PRO A 192 -9.96 -24.23 -8.21
CA PRO A 192 -10.99 -25.08 -8.80
C PRO A 192 -12.11 -24.21 -9.37
N VAL A 193 -12.31 -24.35 -10.68
CA VAL A 193 -13.31 -23.56 -11.43
C VAL A 193 -14.55 -24.40 -11.62
N SER A 194 -15.57 -24.20 -10.80
CA SER A 194 -16.87 -24.82 -11.08
C SER A 194 -17.78 -23.95 -11.95
N TYR A 195 -17.67 -22.64 -11.94
CA TYR A 195 -18.37 -21.69 -12.83
C TYR A 195 -17.65 -20.34 -12.83
N THR A 196 -16.68 -20.11 -13.72
CA THR A 196 -15.96 -18.84 -13.70
C THR A 196 -15.74 -18.26 -15.07
N HIS A 197 -16.30 -17.09 -15.33
CA HIS A 197 -15.79 -16.23 -16.37
C HIS A 197 -14.73 -15.30 -15.75
N LEU A 198 -13.46 -15.57 -16.06
CA LEU A 198 -12.36 -14.70 -15.67
C LEU A 198 -12.37 -13.45 -16.55
N ARG A 199 -12.51 -12.29 -15.95
CA ARG A 199 -12.26 -11.01 -16.62
C ARG A 199 -11.12 -10.30 -15.91
N ALA A 200 -10.00 -10.16 -16.61
CA ALA A 200 -8.91 -9.30 -16.18
C ALA A 200 -9.17 -7.88 -16.67
N HIS A 201 -9.18 -6.91 -15.76
CA HIS A 201 -9.12 -5.51 -16.09
C HIS A 201 -7.78 -4.97 -15.60
N GLU A 202 -6.90 -4.65 -16.54
CA GLU A 202 -5.64 -3.99 -16.24
C GLU A 202 -5.85 -2.48 -16.30
N THR A 203 -5.52 -1.79 -15.21
CA THR A 203 -5.27 -0.36 -15.26
C THR A 203 -3.77 -0.15 -15.32
N SER A 204 -3.29 0.80 -16.11
CA SER A 204 -1.87 1.02 -16.40
C SER A 204 -0.98 1.33 -15.18
N LEU A 205 -1.54 1.52 -14.01
CA LEU A 205 -0.85 1.86 -12.76
C LEU A 205 -1.03 0.83 -11.65
N HIS A 206 -2.12 0.04 -11.67
CA HIS A 206 -2.38 -0.99 -10.67
C HIS A 206 -3.16 -2.13 -11.30
N LEU A 207 -2.57 -3.32 -11.27
CA LEU A 207 -3.16 -4.52 -11.83
C LEU A 207 -4.16 -5.11 -10.83
N VAL A 208 -5.43 -5.01 -11.13
CA VAL A 208 -6.51 -5.65 -10.38
C VAL A 208 -7.13 -6.73 -11.25
N CYS A 209 -6.95 -7.99 -10.86
CA CYS A 209 -7.65 -9.12 -11.47
C CYS A 209 -8.89 -9.44 -10.64
N ARG A 210 -10.05 -9.46 -11.28
CA ARG A 210 -11.30 -9.88 -10.69
C ARG A 210 -11.78 -11.17 -11.34
N LEU A 211 -12.07 -12.16 -10.51
CA LEU A 211 -12.88 -13.31 -10.84
C LEU A 211 -14.34 -12.92 -10.61
N LEU A 212 -15.12 -12.78 -11.67
CA LEU A 212 -16.57 -12.66 -11.61
C LEU A 212 -17.14 -14.07 -11.69
N LEU A 213 -17.85 -14.47 -10.64
CA LEU A 213 -18.78 -15.60 -10.69
C LEU A 213 -20.09 -15.07 -11.28
N GLU A 214 -20.51 -15.57 -12.42
CA GLU A 214 -21.88 -15.49 -12.90
C GLU A 214 -22.67 -16.72 -12.42
#